data_48d327f1b8b046921f0682ebf7a8e26c
#
_entry.id   48d327f1b8b046921f0682ebf7a8e26c
#
_cell.length_a   1.000
_cell.length_b   1.000
_cell.length_c   1.000
_cell.angle_alpha   90.00
_cell.angle_beta   90.00
_cell.angle_gamma   90.00
#
_symmetry.space_group_name_H-M   'P 1'
#
loop_
_entity.id
_entity.type
_entity.pdbx_description
1 polymer ?
#
loop_
_entity_poly.entity_id
_entity_poly.type
_entity_poly.pdbx_seq_one_letter_code
_entity_poly.pdbx_strand_id
1 'polypeptide(L)'
;TVTEADIRGARHGYHANITYVDGPIGKLLDALEATGQVDNTVIVFTSDHGDFLGERGLWYKMSYLEPSAHIPLIVCAPKKFKARRVKEPVSLPDLLPTLVDVATNGKAGLARPTDGRSLYPLLGGAAEDPNATAWGEYLAEGTVAPMYMLRRGPWKYIHCPTDPDQLYNLVDDPNELNN
;
A
#
# COMPACT_ATOMS: atom_id res chain seq x y z
N THR A 1 -10.38 31.10 -0.67
CA THR A 1 -9.26 30.68 0.20
C THR A 1 -9.79 29.57 1.09
N VAL A 2 -9.11 28.43 1.14
CA VAL A 2 -9.45 27.33 2.06
C VAL A 2 -9.10 27.76 3.49
N THR A 3 -10.03 27.60 4.42
CA THR A 3 -9.85 27.96 5.83
C THR A 3 -9.50 26.73 6.69
N GLU A 4 -8.98 26.94 7.89
CA GLU A 4 -8.76 25.87 8.87
C GLU A 4 -10.06 25.10 9.22
N ALA A 5 -11.20 25.77 9.19
CA ALA A 5 -12.50 25.13 9.40
C ALA A 5 -12.86 24.19 8.25
N ASP A 6 -12.56 24.56 7.01
CA ASP A 6 -12.77 23.72 5.82
C ASP A 6 -11.89 22.47 5.87
N ILE A 7 -10.59 22.64 6.20
CA ILE A 7 -9.64 21.53 6.37
C ILE A 7 -10.14 20.54 7.44
N ARG A 8 -10.55 21.06 8.59
CA ARG A 8 -11.08 20.24 9.69
C ARG A 8 -12.36 19.52 9.29
N GLY A 9 -13.25 20.20 8.58
CA GLY A 9 -14.48 19.61 8.05
C GLY A 9 -14.21 18.47 7.07
N ALA A 10 -13.28 18.67 6.14
CA ALA A 10 -12.89 17.64 5.16
C ALA A 10 -12.25 16.42 5.84
N ARG A 11 -11.34 16.63 6.80
CA ARG A 11 -10.74 15.54 7.60
C ARG A 11 -11.80 14.77 8.39
N HIS A 12 -12.75 15.47 9.01
CA HIS A 12 -13.85 14.83 9.72
C HIS A 12 -14.70 13.95 8.78
N GLY A 13 -15.03 14.46 7.58
CA GLY A 13 -15.74 13.69 6.57
C GLY A 13 -14.97 12.43 6.13
N TYR A 14 -13.66 12.54 5.93
CA TYR A 14 -12.81 11.41 5.59
C TYR A 14 -12.80 10.34 6.68
N HIS A 15 -12.60 10.72 7.94
CA HIS A 15 -12.66 9.78 9.06
C HIS A 15 -14.04 9.14 9.25
N ALA A 16 -15.12 9.89 8.98
CA ALA A 16 -16.47 9.33 8.97
C ALA A 16 -16.65 8.25 7.91
N ASN A 17 -16.06 8.43 6.71
CA ASN A 17 -16.05 7.42 5.66
C ASN A 17 -15.28 6.17 6.08
N ILE A 18 -14.13 6.31 6.75
CA ILE A 18 -13.39 5.16 7.31
C ILE A 18 -14.28 4.38 8.29
N THR A 19 -14.93 5.07 9.22
CA THR A 19 -15.86 4.43 10.17
C THR A 19 -17.03 3.75 9.46
N TYR A 20 -17.55 4.38 8.41
CA TYR A 20 -18.63 3.79 7.60
C TYR A 20 -18.19 2.52 6.88
N VAL A 21 -17.00 2.49 6.30
CA VAL A 21 -16.47 1.31 5.57
C VAL A 21 -16.10 0.17 6.53
N ASP A 22 -15.60 0.49 7.73
CA ASP A 22 -15.25 -0.52 8.73
C ASP A 22 -16.45 -1.41 9.12
N GLY A 23 -17.65 -0.82 9.22
CA GLY A 23 -18.87 -1.59 9.55
C GLY A 23 -19.22 -2.70 8.54
N PRO A 24 -19.31 -2.44 7.22
CA PRO A 24 -19.46 -3.47 6.19
C PRO A 24 -18.35 -4.51 6.17
N ILE A 25 -17.09 -4.13 6.43
CA ILE A 25 -15.97 -5.08 6.55
C ILE A 25 -16.23 -6.04 7.71
N GLY A 26 -16.62 -5.53 8.87
CA GLY A 26 -17.01 -6.37 10.03
C GLY A 26 -18.09 -7.38 9.66
N LYS A 27 -19.19 -6.93 9.00
CA LYS A 27 -20.26 -7.83 8.56
C LYS A 27 -19.80 -8.91 7.58
N LEU A 28 -18.82 -8.59 6.72
CA LEU A 28 -18.25 -9.59 5.81
C LEU A 28 -17.47 -10.66 6.58
N LEU A 29 -16.69 -10.25 7.58
CA LEU A 29 -15.95 -11.18 8.45
C LEU A 29 -16.90 -12.05 9.28
N ASP A 30 -17.95 -11.48 9.86
CA ASP A 30 -19.00 -12.19 10.57
C ASP A 30 -19.68 -13.25 9.68
N ALA A 31 -19.94 -12.91 8.41
CA ALA A 31 -20.54 -13.85 7.46
C ALA A 31 -19.61 -15.02 7.11
N LEU A 32 -18.30 -14.78 6.97
CA LEU A 32 -17.31 -15.83 6.76
C LEU A 32 -17.26 -16.78 7.97
N GLU A 33 -17.33 -16.22 9.17
CA GLU A 33 -17.36 -17.01 10.41
C GLU A 33 -18.65 -17.81 10.52
N ALA A 34 -19.80 -17.19 10.35
CA ALA A 34 -21.11 -17.83 10.44
C ALA A 34 -21.31 -18.96 9.41
N THR A 35 -20.67 -18.86 8.24
CA THR A 35 -20.70 -19.90 7.20
C THR A 35 -19.59 -20.95 7.34
N GLY A 36 -18.74 -20.82 8.35
CA GLY A 36 -17.62 -21.75 8.58
C GLY A 36 -16.51 -21.67 7.51
N GLN A 37 -16.44 -20.58 6.76
CA GLN A 37 -15.49 -20.43 5.65
C GLN A 37 -14.22 -19.68 6.02
N VAL A 38 -14.13 -19.06 7.19
CA VAL A 38 -12.99 -18.26 7.62
C VAL A 38 -11.66 -19.01 7.53
N ASP A 39 -11.67 -20.28 7.87
CA ASP A 39 -10.49 -21.15 7.87
C ASP A 39 -10.00 -21.56 6.46
N ASN A 40 -10.87 -21.44 5.46
CA ASN A 40 -10.56 -21.75 4.06
C ASN A 40 -10.48 -20.50 3.19
N THR A 41 -10.43 -19.33 3.80
CA THR A 41 -10.37 -18.04 3.11
C THR A 41 -9.08 -17.32 3.47
N VAL A 42 -8.42 -16.75 2.45
CA VAL A 42 -7.34 -15.79 2.65
C VAL A 42 -7.93 -14.40 2.46
N ILE A 43 -7.80 -13.58 3.49
CA ILE A 43 -8.30 -12.21 3.48
C ILE A 43 -7.13 -11.27 3.21
N VAL A 44 -7.23 -10.47 2.17
CA VAL A 44 -6.26 -9.41 1.85
C VAL A 44 -6.97 -8.06 1.98
N PHE A 45 -6.47 -7.22 2.87
CA PHE A 45 -6.93 -5.86 3.05
C PHE A 45 -5.84 -4.90 2.55
N THR A 46 -6.19 -4.06 1.59
CA THR A 46 -5.30 -3.05 1.01
C THR A 46 -6.10 -1.91 0.39
N SER A 47 -5.41 -0.89 -0.11
CA SER A 47 -5.97 0.19 -0.90
C SER A 47 -5.16 0.33 -2.20
N ASP A 48 -5.72 0.99 -3.20
CA ASP A 48 -5.04 1.37 -4.44
C ASP A 48 -4.10 2.56 -4.22
N HIS A 49 -4.49 3.53 -3.38
CA HIS A 49 -3.72 4.71 -2.99
C HIS A 49 -4.21 5.22 -1.64
N GLY A 50 -3.49 6.16 -1.05
CA GLY A 50 -3.91 6.99 0.06
C GLY A 50 -4.46 8.34 -0.43
N ASP A 51 -4.63 9.28 0.50
CA ASP A 51 -5.10 10.63 0.21
C ASP A 51 -4.36 11.65 1.07
N PHE A 52 -4.04 12.80 0.46
CA PHE A 52 -3.72 14.01 1.19
C PHE A 52 -4.99 14.63 1.77
N LEU A 53 -4.88 15.10 3.01
CA LEU A 53 -5.97 15.77 3.72
C LEU A 53 -5.56 17.19 4.15
N GLY A 54 -4.84 17.89 3.27
CA GLY A 54 -4.33 19.23 3.49
C GLY A 54 -2.85 19.28 3.89
N GLU A 55 -2.15 18.14 4.00
CA GLU A 55 -0.71 18.11 4.20
C GLU A 55 -0.03 18.84 3.02
N ARG A 56 0.89 19.75 3.31
CA ARG A 56 1.58 20.60 2.31
C ARG A 56 0.61 21.44 1.42
N GLY A 57 -0.64 21.64 1.85
CA GLY A 57 -1.69 22.24 1.04
C GLY A 57 -2.22 21.34 -0.07
N LEU A 58 -1.82 20.07 -0.11
CA LEU A 58 -2.25 19.10 -1.10
C LEU A 58 -3.52 18.37 -0.66
N TRP A 59 -4.28 17.92 -1.64
CA TRP A 59 -5.50 17.11 -1.50
C TRP A 59 -5.47 15.99 -2.54
N TYR A 60 -6.20 14.91 -2.28
CA TYR A 60 -6.24 13.73 -3.14
C TYR A 60 -4.91 12.97 -3.20
N LYS A 61 -4.49 12.49 -4.38
CA LYS A 61 -3.56 11.36 -4.47
C LYS A 61 -2.41 11.50 -5.48
N MET A 62 -2.44 12.42 -6.41
CA MET A 62 -1.56 12.47 -7.59
C MET A 62 -0.08 12.76 -7.24
N SER A 63 0.50 11.89 -6.38
CA SER A 63 1.88 12.03 -5.89
C SER A 63 2.39 10.71 -5.33
N TYR A 64 3.72 10.56 -5.22
CA TYR A 64 4.39 9.46 -4.51
C TYR A 64 4.83 9.81 -3.08
N LEU A 65 4.42 10.94 -2.54
CA LEU A 65 4.64 11.26 -1.12
C LEU A 65 3.81 10.32 -0.22
N GLU A 66 4.28 10.11 1.02
CA GLU A 66 3.72 9.10 1.94
C GLU A 66 2.20 9.14 2.10
N PRO A 67 1.51 10.30 2.22
CA PRO A 67 0.05 10.32 2.36
C PRO A 67 -0.70 9.64 1.20
N SER A 68 -0.15 9.69 0.00
CA SER A 68 -0.72 9.07 -1.20
C SER A 68 -0.19 7.65 -1.46
N ALA A 69 1.10 7.39 -1.21
CA ALA A 69 1.77 6.17 -1.66
C ALA A 69 1.86 5.08 -0.58
N HIS A 70 1.83 5.44 0.70
CA HIS A 70 1.97 4.49 1.80
C HIS A 70 0.62 3.90 2.19
N ILE A 71 0.20 2.86 1.49
CA ILE A 71 -1.06 2.16 1.69
C ILE A 71 -0.93 0.99 2.67
N PRO A 72 -2.02 0.59 3.34
CA PRO A 72 -2.02 -0.61 4.16
C PRO A 72 -1.94 -1.88 3.31
N LEU A 73 -1.27 -2.90 3.82
CA LEU A 73 -1.36 -4.27 3.32
C LEU A 73 -1.42 -5.24 4.49
N ILE A 74 -2.55 -5.92 4.64
CA ILE A 74 -2.76 -6.95 5.66
C ILE A 74 -3.17 -8.24 4.94
N VAL A 75 -2.46 -9.34 5.22
CA VAL A 75 -2.83 -10.67 4.74
C VAL A 75 -3.15 -11.55 5.93
N CYS A 76 -4.39 -12.03 6.00
CA CYS A 76 -4.88 -12.85 7.08
C CYS A 76 -5.29 -14.23 6.58
N ALA A 77 -4.62 -15.28 7.08
CA ALA A 77 -4.94 -16.68 6.90
C ALA A 77 -4.36 -17.47 8.07
N PRO A 78 -5.02 -17.46 9.27
CA PRO A 78 -4.43 -17.92 10.53
C PRO A 78 -3.96 -19.40 10.52
N LYS A 79 -4.62 -20.26 9.73
CA LYS A 79 -4.20 -21.67 9.56
C LYS A 79 -2.99 -21.83 8.64
N LYS A 80 -2.68 -20.83 7.83
CA LYS A 80 -1.62 -20.90 6.82
C LYS A 80 -0.39 -20.10 7.20
N PHE A 81 -0.60 -18.90 7.79
CA PHE A 81 0.46 -17.96 8.11
C PHE A 81 0.42 -17.56 9.59
N LYS A 82 1.60 -17.45 10.20
CA LYS A 82 1.75 -16.88 11.55
C LYS A 82 1.71 -15.37 11.51
N ALA A 83 1.13 -14.75 12.54
CA ALA A 83 1.12 -13.30 12.68
C ALA A 83 2.55 -12.75 12.76
N ARG A 84 2.86 -11.77 11.92
CA ARG A 84 4.13 -11.01 11.94
C ARG A 84 3.94 -9.63 11.31
N ARG A 85 4.87 -8.73 11.60
CA ARG A 85 5.05 -7.48 10.86
C ARG A 85 6.25 -7.61 9.94
N VAL A 86 6.11 -7.17 8.70
CA VAL A 86 7.15 -7.10 7.69
C VAL A 86 7.51 -5.62 7.49
N LYS A 87 8.79 -5.30 7.57
CA LYS A 87 9.32 -3.94 7.35
C LYS A 87 9.86 -3.73 5.94
N GLU A 88 10.10 -4.81 5.25
CA GLU A 88 10.53 -4.82 3.86
C GLU A 88 9.50 -4.11 2.98
N PRO A 89 9.90 -3.12 2.15
CA PRO A 89 8.96 -2.45 1.26
C PRO A 89 8.42 -3.40 0.21
N VAL A 90 7.12 -3.30 -0.06
CA VAL A 90 6.39 -4.09 -1.05
C VAL A 90 5.53 -3.17 -1.91
N SER A 91 5.14 -3.62 -3.10
CA SER A 91 4.35 -2.85 -4.06
C SER A 91 3.08 -3.57 -4.45
N LEU A 92 2.08 -2.86 -4.95
CA LEU A 92 0.84 -3.45 -5.46
C LEU A 92 1.06 -4.52 -6.55
N PRO A 93 2.01 -4.39 -7.50
CA PRO A 93 2.33 -5.44 -8.46
C PRO A 93 2.68 -6.79 -7.83
N ASP A 94 3.15 -6.81 -6.58
CA ASP A 94 3.50 -8.04 -5.86
C ASP A 94 2.25 -8.87 -5.48
N LEU A 95 1.06 -8.27 -5.47
CA LEU A 95 -0.16 -8.97 -5.10
C LEU A 95 -0.53 -10.09 -6.07
N LEU A 96 -0.44 -9.84 -7.38
CA LEU A 96 -0.81 -10.84 -8.37
C LEU A 96 -0.01 -12.15 -8.23
N PRO A 97 1.34 -12.15 -8.27
CA PRO A 97 2.11 -13.37 -8.07
C PRO A 97 1.91 -13.98 -6.69
N THR A 98 1.69 -13.15 -5.65
CA THR A 98 1.40 -13.62 -4.30
C THR A 98 0.09 -14.40 -4.23
N LEU A 99 -0.98 -13.89 -4.83
CA LEU A 99 -2.29 -14.54 -4.83
C LEU A 99 -2.25 -15.89 -5.57
N VAL A 100 -1.52 -15.95 -6.70
CA VAL A 100 -1.31 -17.21 -7.43
C VAL A 100 -0.56 -18.23 -6.55
N ASP A 101 0.52 -17.83 -5.90
CA ASP A 101 1.27 -18.70 -5.01
C ASP A 101 0.47 -19.15 -3.77
N VAL A 102 -0.33 -18.24 -3.21
CA VAL A 102 -1.24 -18.58 -2.11
C VAL A 102 -2.26 -19.63 -2.54
N ALA A 103 -2.87 -19.48 -3.71
CA ALA A 103 -3.88 -20.39 -4.24
C ALA A 103 -3.30 -21.76 -4.63
N THR A 104 -2.04 -21.79 -5.09
CA THR A 104 -1.39 -23.01 -5.58
C THR A 104 -0.40 -23.61 -4.59
N ASN A 105 -0.24 -23.03 -3.40
CA ASN A 105 0.81 -23.36 -2.43
C ASN A 105 2.22 -23.29 -3.03
N GLY A 106 2.49 -22.28 -3.85
CA GLY A 106 3.77 -22.08 -4.53
C GLY A 106 4.09 -23.10 -5.63
N LYS A 107 3.10 -23.86 -6.10
CA LYS A 107 3.32 -24.93 -7.08
C LYS A 107 3.12 -24.50 -8.53
N ALA A 108 2.48 -23.36 -8.78
CA ALA A 108 2.29 -22.84 -10.13
C ALA A 108 2.82 -21.40 -10.19
N GLY A 109 3.57 -21.10 -11.23
CA GLY A 109 3.94 -19.73 -11.57
C GLY A 109 2.87 -19.04 -12.42
N LEU A 110 3.06 -17.75 -12.67
CA LEU A 110 2.28 -17.01 -13.64
C LEU A 110 2.56 -17.49 -15.06
N ALA A 111 1.52 -17.49 -15.90
CA ALA A 111 1.64 -17.85 -17.32
C ALA A 111 2.52 -16.86 -18.11
N ARG A 112 2.70 -15.64 -17.60
CA ARG A 112 3.56 -14.59 -18.16
C ARG A 112 4.39 -13.95 -17.05
N PRO A 113 5.60 -13.47 -17.34
CA PRO A 113 6.38 -12.67 -16.39
C PRO A 113 5.58 -11.46 -15.91
N THR A 114 5.84 -11.06 -14.67
CA THR A 114 5.32 -9.83 -14.05
C THR A 114 6.49 -9.10 -13.39
N ASP A 115 6.36 -7.79 -13.25
CA ASP A 115 7.38 -6.97 -12.58
C ASP A 115 7.26 -7.07 -11.04
N GLY A 116 6.13 -7.59 -10.53
CA GLY A 116 5.95 -7.90 -9.11
C GLY A 116 6.60 -9.22 -8.72
N ARG A 117 7.00 -9.32 -7.45
CA ARG A 117 7.51 -10.55 -6.82
C ARG A 117 6.49 -11.14 -5.86
N SER A 118 6.47 -12.45 -5.74
CA SER A 118 5.59 -13.11 -4.77
C SER A 118 6.04 -12.84 -3.34
N LEU A 119 5.12 -12.40 -2.49
CA LEU A 119 5.31 -12.25 -1.04
C LEU A 119 5.03 -13.56 -0.29
N TYR A 120 4.67 -14.65 -0.98
CA TYR A 120 4.35 -15.94 -0.37
C TYR A 120 5.46 -16.47 0.54
N PRO A 121 6.76 -16.39 0.18
CA PRO A 121 7.84 -16.77 1.09
C PRO A 121 7.86 -15.91 2.38
N LEU A 122 7.67 -14.60 2.26
CA LEU A 122 7.59 -13.69 3.42
C LEU A 122 6.41 -14.05 4.33
N LEU A 123 5.24 -14.30 3.76
CA LEU A 123 4.05 -14.75 4.50
C LEU A 123 4.33 -16.09 5.22
N GLY A 124 5.13 -16.96 4.60
CA GLY A 124 5.59 -18.22 5.17
C GLY A 124 6.68 -18.11 6.25
N GLY A 125 7.16 -16.89 6.53
CA GLY A 125 8.15 -16.64 7.57
C GLY A 125 9.60 -16.55 7.09
N ALA A 126 9.84 -16.45 5.78
CA ALA A 126 11.19 -16.17 5.26
C ALA A 126 11.78 -14.86 5.84
N ALA A 127 13.09 -14.80 5.87
CA ALA A 127 13.80 -13.57 6.25
C ALA A 127 13.50 -12.44 5.27
N GLU A 128 13.46 -11.22 5.79
CA GLU A 128 13.33 -10.02 4.99
C GLU A 128 14.62 -9.73 4.22
N ASP A 129 14.49 -9.25 2.99
CA ASP A 129 15.63 -8.76 2.21
C ASP A 129 15.87 -7.28 2.52
N PRO A 130 17.01 -6.93 3.12
CA PRO A 130 17.32 -5.52 3.43
C PRO A 130 17.50 -4.66 2.18
N ASN A 131 17.68 -5.27 1.00
CA ASN A 131 17.78 -4.60 -0.29
C ASN A 131 16.49 -4.61 -1.11
N ALA A 132 15.41 -5.14 -0.54
CA ALA A 132 14.12 -5.14 -1.21
C ALA A 132 13.71 -3.73 -1.64
N THR A 133 13.14 -3.64 -2.82
CA THR A 133 12.71 -2.39 -3.43
C THR A 133 11.23 -2.46 -3.77
N ALA A 134 10.46 -1.50 -3.30
CA ALA A 134 9.15 -1.19 -3.83
C ALA A 134 9.28 -0.11 -4.90
N TRP A 135 8.44 -0.16 -5.92
CA TRP A 135 8.46 0.78 -7.01
C TRP A 135 7.05 1.11 -7.47
N GLY A 136 6.89 2.21 -8.17
CA GLY A 136 5.64 2.64 -8.76
C GLY A 136 5.85 3.56 -9.95
N GLU A 137 4.87 3.53 -10.86
CA GLU A 137 4.76 4.43 -12.02
C GLU A 137 3.41 5.13 -11.98
N TYR A 138 3.40 6.41 -12.28
CA TYR A 138 2.17 7.19 -12.39
C TYR A 138 2.17 7.98 -13.70
N LEU A 139 1.24 7.60 -14.59
CA LEU A 139 1.12 8.12 -15.96
C LEU A 139 -0.30 8.68 -16.20
N ALA A 140 -1.04 8.99 -15.13
CA ALA A 140 -2.46 9.32 -15.19
C ALA A 140 -2.72 10.83 -15.03
N GLU A 141 -3.97 11.17 -14.73
CA GLU A 141 -4.42 12.54 -14.56
C GLU A 141 -3.67 13.30 -13.44
N GLY A 142 -3.52 14.59 -13.61
CA GLY A 142 -2.89 15.48 -12.62
C GLY A 142 -1.37 15.56 -12.72
N THR A 143 -0.74 14.84 -13.66
CA THR A 143 0.69 14.95 -13.93
C THR A 143 0.96 15.60 -15.27
N VAL A 144 2.03 16.38 -15.35
CA VAL A 144 2.53 16.97 -16.60
C VAL A 144 3.50 16.04 -17.32
N ALA A 145 4.04 15.05 -16.63
CA ALA A 145 4.95 14.04 -17.14
C ALA A 145 4.86 12.77 -16.27
N PRO A 146 5.35 11.60 -16.79
CA PRO A 146 5.44 10.38 -15.99
C PRO A 146 6.21 10.59 -14.69
N MET A 147 5.68 10.04 -13.59
CA MET A 147 6.40 9.98 -12.33
C MET A 147 6.79 8.54 -12.01
N TYR A 148 7.98 8.37 -11.45
CA TYR A 148 8.52 7.09 -11.01
C TYR A 148 8.95 7.19 -9.56
N MET A 149 8.73 6.14 -8.79
CA MET A 149 9.14 6.07 -7.39
C MET A 149 9.89 4.77 -7.13
N LEU A 150 10.97 4.88 -6.35
CA LEU A 150 11.71 3.76 -5.78
C LEU A 150 11.81 3.91 -4.26
N ARG A 151 11.47 2.85 -3.54
CA ARG A 151 11.65 2.76 -2.08
C ARG A 151 12.59 1.60 -1.76
N ARG A 152 13.70 1.90 -1.06
CA ARG A 152 14.64 0.88 -0.57
C ARG A 152 15.11 1.22 0.83
N GLY A 153 14.91 0.32 1.78
CA GLY A 153 15.22 0.59 3.17
C GLY A 153 14.61 1.91 3.66
N PRO A 154 15.38 2.86 4.22
CA PRO A 154 14.87 4.16 4.65
C PRO A 154 14.66 5.16 3.51
N TRP A 155 15.23 4.92 2.33
CA TRP A 155 15.27 5.88 1.24
C TRP A 155 14.08 5.75 0.30
N LYS A 156 13.51 6.90 -0.08
CA LYS A 156 12.54 7.03 -1.16
C LYS A 156 13.03 8.06 -2.17
N TYR A 157 13.09 7.64 -3.42
CA TYR A 157 13.43 8.48 -4.56
C TYR A 157 12.21 8.65 -5.46
N ILE A 158 11.93 9.88 -5.90
CA ILE A 158 10.86 10.22 -6.83
C ILE A 158 11.46 10.99 -7.98
N HIS A 159 11.20 10.55 -9.20
CA HIS A 159 11.63 11.16 -10.44
C HIS A 159 10.44 11.57 -11.28
N CYS A 160 10.45 12.81 -11.75
CA CYS A 160 9.56 13.34 -12.79
C CYS A 160 10.42 14.18 -13.75
N PRO A 161 10.44 13.89 -15.07
CA PRO A 161 11.34 14.59 -16.01
C PRO A 161 11.18 16.12 -16.05
N THR A 162 10.05 16.62 -15.60
CA THR A 162 9.73 18.07 -15.61
C THR A 162 9.94 18.77 -14.26
N ASP A 163 10.25 18.00 -13.22
CA ASP A 163 10.47 18.50 -11.86
C ASP A 163 11.85 18.08 -11.34
N PRO A 164 12.40 18.78 -10.35
CA PRO A 164 13.61 18.32 -9.65
C PRO A 164 13.38 16.95 -9.01
N ASP A 165 14.41 16.09 -9.09
CA ASP A 165 14.41 14.81 -8.41
C ASP A 165 14.25 15.00 -6.89
N GLN A 166 13.55 14.08 -6.24
CA GLN A 166 13.32 14.10 -4.81
C GLN A 166 13.90 12.85 -4.16
N LEU A 167 14.65 13.03 -3.06
CA LEU A 167 15.23 11.94 -2.30
C LEU A 167 15.02 12.16 -0.80
N TYR A 168 14.26 11.30 -0.16
CA TYR A 168 13.92 11.40 1.26
C TYR A 168 14.47 10.22 2.07
N ASN A 169 14.94 10.50 3.29
CA ASN A 169 15.18 9.50 4.30
C ASN A 169 13.97 9.44 5.25
N LEU A 170 13.08 8.49 5.07
CA LEU A 170 11.84 8.40 5.81
C LEU A 170 11.99 8.01 7.30
N VAL A 171 13.20 7.69 7.76
CA VAL A 171 13.49 7.52 9.19
C VAL A 171 13.75 8.88 9.85
N ASP A 172 14.54 9.74 9.20
CA ASP A 172 14.91 11.06 9.73
C ASP A 172 13.88 12.13 9.35
N ASP A 173 13.22 11.97 8.21
CA ASP A 173 12.22 12.89 7.66
C ASP A 173 10.96 12.13 7.20
N PRO A 174 10.15 11.59 8.14
CA PRO A 174 8.95 10.82 7.80
C PRO A 174 7.85 11.65 7.12
N ASN A 175 7.95 12.96 7.17
CA ASN A 175 7.01 13.89 6.50
C ASN A 175 7.54 14.40 5.15
N GLU A 176 8.72 13.97 4.72
CA GLU A 176 9.32 14.31 3.42
C GLU A 176 9.44 15.82 3.18
N LEU A 177 9.85 16.58 4.20
CA LEU A 177 9.95 18.04 4.16
C LEU A 177 11.30 18.53 3.63
N ASN A 178 12.33 17.69 3.67
CA ASN A 178 13.71 18.04 3.33
C ASN A 178 14.20 17.11 2.20
N ASN A 179 14.31 17.69 0.99
CA ASN A 179 14.84 17.00 -0.19
C ASN A 179 16.37 17.00 -0.17
#